data_69f5bee07b578616bd0a3db1c8a68667
#
_entry.id   69f5bee07b578616bd0a3db1c8a68667
#
_cell.length_a   1.000
_cell.length_b   1.000
_cell.length_c   1.000
_cell.angle_alpha   90.00
_cell.angle_beta   90.00
_cell.angle_gamma   90.00
#
_symmetry.space_group_name_H-M   'P 1'
#
loop_
_entity.id
_entity.type
_entity.pdbx_description
1 polymer ?
#
loop_
_entity_poly.entity_id
_entity_poly.type
_entity_poly.pdbx_seq_one_letter_code
_entity_poly.pdbx_strand_id
1 'polypeptide(L)'
;MAFETIELDLSAGVARLTLSRADRLNSFTVQMHGEVASALDQIESDDSVRVLVLTGAGRGFCAGQDLSDRAVAPGGEAVDLGHSVERFYAPLIRRLTGLPKPTIAAVNGVAAGAGANIALACDIVIAARSAKFIQSFANIGLIPDSGGTWVLPRLIGQARALGLALTGEPLLAEKAEAWGMIWKCVDDEALPGEVETLARRFATGPTRGLARTKQLIRAASLKSLDEELDLERDAMRELGFSHDYQEGVAAFMAKRSPAFTGR
;
A
#
# COMPACT_ATOMS: atom_id res chain seq x y z
N MET A 1 -10.53 19.06 -9.66
CA MET A 1 -11.62 19.15 -8.65
C MET A 1 -10.95 19.09 -7.29
N ALA A 2 -11.44 19.82 -6.29
CA ALA A 2 -10.96 19.66 -4.93
C ALA A 2 -11.54 18.37 -4.36
N PHE A 3 -10.72 17.57 -3.67
CA PHE A 3 -11.16 16.40 -2.91
C PHE A 3 -11.71 16.84 -1.56
N GLU A 4 -12.66 16.10 -1.01
CA GLU A 4 -13.32 16.42 0.27
C GLU A 4 -12.92 15.42 1.37
N THR A 5 -12.62 14.17 0.98
CA THR A 5 -12.34 13.06 1.90
C THR A 5 -10.87 12.59 1.87
N ILE A 6 -10.10 13.13 0.95
CA ILE A 6 -8.66 12.88 0.81
C ILE A 6 -7.91 14.18 0.52
N GLU A 7 -6.60 14.15 0.71
CA GLU A 7 -5.68 15.19 0.26
C GLU A 7 -4.64 14.54 -0.66
N LEU A 8 -4.34 15.19 -1.79
CA LEU A 8 -3.31 14.76 -2.71
C LEU A 8 -2.30 15.88 -2.91
N ASP A 9 -1.06 15.65 -2.51
CA ASP A 9 0.08 16.51 -2.80
C ASP A 9 1.02 15.81 -3.79
N LEU A 10 1.37 16.52 -4.87
CA LEU A 10 2.30 16.06 -5.89
C LEU A 10 3.50 17.00 -5.90
N SER A 11 4.58 16.58 -5.27
CA SER A 11 5.77 17.42 -5.14
C SER A 11 7.05 16.60 -5.18
N ALA A 12 8.08 17.12 -5.85
CA ALA A 12 9.42 16.53 -5.92
C ALA A 12 9.46 15.04 -6.29
N GLY A 13 8.56 14.59 -7.18
CA GLY A 13 8.45 13.19 -7.61
C GLY A 13 7.72 12.27 -6.62
N VAL A 14 7.19 12.81 -5.54
CA VAL A 14 6.41 12.10 -4.54
C VAL A 14 4.94 12.46 -4.67
N ALA A 15 4.06 11.48 -4.79
CA ALA A 15 2.64 11.63 -4.56
C ALA A 15 2.33 11.26 -3.11
N ARG A 16 1.82 12.20 -2.33
CA ARG A 16 1.34 11.94 -0.98
C ARG A 16 -0.18 11.96 -0.98
N LEU A 17 -0.77 10.78 -0.78
CA LEU A 17 -2.22 10.59 -0.67
C LEU A 17 -2.56 10.41 0.81
N THR A 18 -3.26 11.38 1.37
CA THR A 18 -3.71 11.37 2.77
C THR A 18 -5.21 11.10 2.82
N LEU A 19 -5.63 10.04 3.50
CA LEU A 19 -7.04 9.81 3.82
C LEU A 19 -7.45 10.84 4.86
N SER A 20 -8.44 11.70 4.58
CA SER A 20 -8.71 12.93 5.36
C SER A 20 -10.15 13.00 5.90
N ARG A 21 -10.51 11.96 6.69
CA ARG A 21 -11.73 11.90 7.51
C ARG A 21 -11.36 11.57 8.95
N ALA A 22 -10.51 12.40 9.58
CA ALA A 22 -9.89 12.14 10.88
C ALA A 22 -10.92 11.88 12.02
N ASP A 23 -12.07 12.51 11.99
CA ASP A 23 -13.20 12.32 12.91
C ASP A 23 -13.81 10.91 12.83
N ARG A 24 -13.66 10.25 11.70
CA ARG A 24 -14.10 8.87 11.41
C ARG A 24 -12.95 7.88 11.28
N LEU A 25 -11.77 8.22 11.81
CA LEU A 25 -10.55 7.42 11.66
C LEU A 25 -10.28 7.02 10.21
N ASN A 26 -10.59 7.91 9.27
CA ASN A 26 -10.36 7.74 7.85
C ASN A 26 -11.05 6.50 7.25
N SER A 27 -12.22 6.12 7.78
CA SER A 27 -13.01 5.02 7.23
C SER A 27 -13.56 5.37 5.85
N PHE A 28 -13.61 4.40 4.96
CA PHE A 28 -14.00 4.55 3.57
C PHE A 28 -15.50 4.68 3.40
N THR A 29 -15.92 5.66 2.61
CA THR A 29 -17.25 5.80 2.04
C THR A 29 -17.20 5.61 0.53
N VAL A 30 -18.36 5.52 -0.14
CA VAL A 30 -18.44 5.48 -1.61
C VAL A 30 -17.76 6.71 -2.22
N GLN A 31 -17.95 7.90 -1.61
CA GLN A 31 -17.27 9.12 -2.06
C GLN A 31 -15.75 8.98 -1.98
N MET A 32 -15.22 8.55 -0.84
CA MET A 32 -13.76 8.39 -0.67
C MET A 32 -13.18 7.39 -1.67
N HIS A 33 -13.89 6.29 -1.97
CA HIS A 33 -13.45 5.36 -3.03
C HIS A 33 -13.34 6.04 -4.39
N GLY A 34 -14.32 6.88 -4.76
CA GLY A 34 -14.30 7.64 -6.01
C GLY A 34 -13.14 8.65 -6.05
N GLU A 35 -12.90 9.35 -4.96
CA GLU A 35 -11.81 10.33 -4.87
C GLU A 35 -10.44 9.66 -4.90
N VAL A 36 -10.25 8.55 -4.17
CA VAL A 36 -9.01 7.75 -4.23
C VAL A 36 -8.77 7.20 -5.63
N ALA A 37 -9.81 6.71 -6.31
CA ALA A 37 -9.68 6.25 -7.70
C ALA A 37 -9.21 7.38 -8.61
N SER A 38 -9.81 8.58 -8.50
CA SER A 38 -9.42 9.77 -9.30
C SER A 38 -7.99 10.24 -8.95
N ALA A 39 -7.58 10.17 -7.69
CA ALA A 39 -6.21 10.48 -7.29
C ALA A 39 -5.21 9.49 -7.89
N LEU A 40 -5.54 8.19 -7.88
CA LEU A 40 -4.70 7.17 -8.52
C LEU A 40 -4.61 7.37 -10.03
N ASP A 41 -5.69 7.81 -10.72
CA ASP A 41 -5.63 8.15 -12.15
C ASP A 41 -4.59 9.27 -12.44
N GLN A 42 -4.56 10.30 -11.59
CA GLN A 42 -3.56 11.38 -11.70
C GLN A 42 -2.14 10.85 -11.44
N ILE A 43 -1.95 10.03 -10.39
CA ILE A 43 -0.66 9.45 -10.03
C ILE A 43 -0.14 8.52 -11.12
N GLU A 44 -1.01 7.71 -11.73
CA GLU A 44 -0.62 6.76 -12.78
C GLU A 44 -0.20 7.48 -14.06
N SER A 45 -0.95 8.53 -14.46
CA SER A 45 -0.72 9.27 -15.71
C SER A 45 0.40 10.30 -15.64
N ASP A 46 0.86 10.69 -14.44
CA ASP A 46 1.92 11.68 -14.27
C ASP A 46 3.31 11.02 -14.20
N ASP A 47 4.07 11.08 -15.28
CA ASP A 47 5.45 10.55 -15.34
C ASP A 47 6.42 11.24 -14.38
N SER A 48 6.11 12.44 -13.89
CA SER A 48 6.93 13.13 -12.90
C SER A 48 6.81 12.49 -11.51
N VAL A 49 5.70 11.82 -11.22
CA VAL A 49 5.50 11.05 -9.98
C VAL A 49 6.28 9.74 -10.05
N ARG A 50 7.12 9.50 -9.06
CA ARG A 50 8.05 8.36 -8.98
C ARG A 50 7.74 7.41 -7.83
N VAL A 51 6.98 7.84 -6.84
CA VAL A 51 6.59 7.07 -5.65
C VAL A 51 5.26 7.57 -5.11
N LEU A 52 4.44 6.64 -4.58
CA LEU A 52 3.24 6.95 -3.82
C LEU A 52 3.49 6.72 -2.33
N VAL A 53 3.14 7.71 -1.50
CA VAL A 53 3.02 7.59 -0.04
C VAL A 53 1.54 7.67 0.32
N LEU A 54 1.01 6.64 0.99
CA LEU A 54 -0.35 6.59 1.52
C LEU A 54 -0.32 6.72 3.04
N THR A 55 -1.10 7.64 3.61
CA THR A 55 -1.20 7.85 5.06
C THR A 55 -2.61 8.29 5.46
N GLY A 56 -2.87 8.43 6.76
CA GLY A 56 -4.13 8.93 7.30
C GLY A 56 -3.97 10.25 8.06
N ALA A 57 -4.93 11.14 7.95
CA ALA A 57 -4.99 12.35 8.76
C ALA A 57 -5.33 12.04 10.23
N GLY A 58 -4.79 12.84 11.15
CA GLY A 58 -5.09 12.74 12.58
C GLY A 58 -4.49 11.48 13.23
N ARG A 59 -5.22 10.87 14.15
CA ARG A 59 -4.73 9.80 15.05
C ARG A 59 -4.82 8.37 14.49
N GLY A 60 -5.35 8.17 13.29
CA GLY A 60 -5.54 6.84 12.70
C GLY A 60 -5.09 6.80 11.26
N PHE A 61 -4.65 5.62 10.82
CA PHE A 61 -4.41 5.40 9.41
C PHE A 61 -5.73 5.23 8.67
N CYS A 62 -6.47 4.15 8.97
CA CYS A 62 -7.77 3.85 8.36
C CYS A 62 -8.51 2.77 9.15
N ALA A 63 -9.75 3.04 9.56
CA ALA A 63 -10.58 2.07 10.30
C ALA A 63 -11.36 1.09 9.41
N GLY A 64 -11.10 1.10 8.09
CA GLY A 64 -11.78 0.24 7.12
C GLY A 64 -13.04 0.88 6.54
N GLN A 65 -14.11 0.11 6.36
CA GLN A 65 -15.37 0.60 5.83
C GLN A 65 -16.13 1.44 6.86
N ASP A 66 -16.67 2.58 6.46
CA ASP A 66 -17.64 3.31 7.26
C ASP A 66 -18.96 2.54 7.32
N LEU A 67 -19.26 1.96 8.48
CA LEU A 67 -20.45 1.13 8.65
C LEU A 67 -21.74 1.96 8.59
N SER A 68 -21.69 3.26 8.84
CA SER A 68 -22.87 4.13 8.72
C SER A 68 -23.28 4.33 7.25
N ASP A 69 -22.33 4.22 6.33
CA ASP A 69 -22.57 4.26 4.87
C ASP A 69 -23.23 2.96 4.34
N ARG A 70 -23.21 1.91 5.15
CA ARG A 70 -23.78 0.59 4.88
C ARG A 70 -24.81 0.17 5.94
N ALA A 71 -25.36 1.13 6.70
CA ALA A 71 -26.21 0.81 7.82
C ALA A 71 -27.40 -0.05 7.39
N VAL A 72 -27.33 -1.33 7.70
CA VAL A 72 -28.51 -2.20 7.72
C VAL A 72 -29.28 -1.81 8.99
N ALA A 73 -30.35 -1.03 8.83
CA ALA A 73 -31.27 -0.79 9.92
C ALA A 73 -31.81 -2.15 10.43
N PRO A 74 -32.00 -2.34 11.76
CA PRO A 74 -32.66 -3.55 12.25
C PRO A 74 -33.98 -3.78 11.51
N GLY A 75 -34.12 -4.91 10.80
CA GLY A 75 -35.27 -5.22 9.97
C GLY A 75 -35.24 -4.66 8.54
N GLY A 76 -34.15 -4.01 8.11
CA GLY A 76 -33.94 -3.59 6.73
C GLY A 76 -33.52 -4.74 5.81
N GLU A 77 -33.55 -4.50 4.50
CA GLU A 77 -33.08 -5.46 3.52
C GLU A 77 -31.56 -5.70 3.65
N ALA A 78 -31.13 -6.95 3.41
CA ALA A 78 -29.71 -7.28 3.42
C ALA A 78 -28.98 -6.56 2.29
N VAL A 79 -27.79 -6.01 2.58
CA VAL A 79 -26.95 -5.36 1.60
C VAL A 79 -25.98 -6.36 0.99
N ASP A 80 -25.87 -6.39 -0.34
CA ASP A 80 -24.84 -7.18 -1.02
C ASP A 80 -23.45 -6.57 -0.79
N LEU A 81 -22.73 -7.09 0.21
CA LEU A 81 -21.37 -6.68 0.52
C LEU A 81 -20.36 -7.08 -0.56
N GLY A 82 -20.66 -8.16 -1.32
CA GLY A 82 -19.85 -8.60 -2.45
C GLY A 82 -19.73 -7.52 -3.53
N HIS A 83 -20.84 -6.82 -3.79
CA HIS A 83 -20.85 -5.68 -4.73
C HIS A 83 -19.83 -4.60 -4.36
N SER A 84 -19.70 -4.27 -3.08
CA SER A 84 -18.72 -3.27 -2.64
C SER A 84 -17.28 -3.77 -2.79
N VAL A 85 -17.04 -5.05 -2.52
CA VAL A 85 -15.72 -5.66 -2.73
C VAL A 85 -15.37 -5.62 -4.22
N GLU A 86 -16.29 -6.02 -5.08
CA GLU A 86 -16.08 -6.07 -6.54
C GLU A 86 -15.86 -4.67 -7.13
N ARG A 87 -16.72 -3.71 -6.77
CA ARG A 87 -16.74 -2.38 -7.38
C ARG A 87 -15.68 -1.43 -6.84
N PHE A 88 -15.31 -1.55 -5.58
CA PHE A 88 -14.46 -0.57 -4.90
C PHE A 88 -13.14 -1.15 -4.40
N TYR A 89 -13.18 -2.16 -3.51
CA TYR A 89 -11.99 -2.65 -2.86
C TYR A 89 -11.08 -3.45 -3.79
N ALA A 90 -11.61 -4.38 -4.56
CA ALA A 90 -10.79 -5.19 -5.44
C ALA A 90 -10.06 -4.36 -6.51
N PRO A 91 -10.69 -3.36 -7.17
CA PRO A 91 -9.99 -2.45 -8.06
C PRO A 91 -8.90 -1.63 -7.34
N LEU A 92 -9.18 -1.11 -6.14
CA LEU A 92 -8.19 -0.36 -5.36
C LEU A 92 -6.95 -1.21 -5.05
N ILE A 93 -7.14 -2.43 -4.55
CA ILE A 93 -6.02 -3.33 -4.23
C ILE A 93 -5.22 -3.69 -5.48
N ARG A 94 -5.89 -4.01 -6.59
CA ARG A 94 -5.20 -4.29 -7.87
C ARG A 94 -4.38 -3.11 -8.35
N ARG A 95 -4.89 -1.88 -8.21
CA ARG A 95 -4.15 -0.67 -8.59
C ARG A 95 -2.95 -0.44 -7.70
N LEU A 96 -3.08 -0.50 -6.37
CA LEU A 96 -1.96 -0.34 -5.44
C LEU A 96 -0.86 -1.38 -5.67
N THR A 97 -1.26 -2.65 -5.85
CA THR A 97 -0.31 -3.74 -6.07
C THR A 97 0.33 -3.70 -7.45
N GLY A 98 -0.40 -3.25 -8.46
CA GLY A 98 0.04 -3.17 -9.86
C GLY A 98 0.65 -1.84 -10.28
N LEU A 99 0.61 -0.79 -9.43
CA LEU A 99 1.13 0.54 -9.76
C LEU A 99 2.59 0.44 -10.23
N PRO A 100 2.96 0.94 -11.42
CA PRO A 100 4.34 0.86 -11.94
C PRO A 100 5.28 1.87 -11.26
N LYS A 101 5.08 2.09 -9.98
CA LYS A 101 5.82 2.99 -9.09
C LYS A 101 5.84 2.37 -7.70
N PRO A 102 6.91 2.51 -6.90
CA PRO A 102 6.91 2.09 -5.50
C PRO A 102 5.77 2.72 -4.70
N THR A 103 5.23 1.97 -3.74
CA THR A 103 4.19 2.44 -2.82
C THR A 103 4.62 2.25 -1.37
N ILE A 104 4.46 3.29 -0.55
CA ILE A 104 4.77 3.29 0.88
C ILE A 104 3.48 3.54 1.65
N ALA A 105 3.13 2.67 2.60
CA ALA A 105 2.13 2.97 3.61
C ALA A 105 2.81 3.53 4.86
N ALA A 106 2.49 4.77 5.22
CA ALA A 106 2.90 5.42 6.45
C ALA A 106 1.77 5.27 7.48
N VAL A 107 1.84 4.21 8.29
CA VAL A 107 0.77 3.85 9.23
C VAL A 107 0.94 4.61 10.54
N ASN A 108 0.27 5.75 10.63
CA ASN A 108 0.39 6.71 11.73
C ASN A 108 -0.47 6.37 12.97
N GLY A 109 -1.26 5.27 12.93
CA GLY A 109 -2.11 4.88 14.03
C GLY A 109 -2.91 3.62 13.71
N VAL A 110 -4.17 3.56 14.17
CA VAL A 110 -5.02 2.37 13.94
C VAL A 110 -5.24 2.12 12.46
N ALA A 111 -4.94 0.89 12.02
CA ALA A 111 -5.28 0.32 10.72
C ALA A 111 -6.16 -0.91 10.96
N ALA A 112 -7.47 -0.83 10.65
CA ALA A 112 -8.42 -1.89 10.96
C ALA A 112 -9.21 -2.35 9.73
N GLY A 113 -9.59 -3.62 9.70
CA GLY A 113 -10.37 -4.22 8.62
C GLY A 113 -9.71 -4.00 7.25
N ALA A 114 -10.49 -3.48 6.30
CA ALA A 114 -9.98 -3.12 4.97
C ALA A 114 -8.81 -2.13 5.04
N GLY A 115 -8.78 -1.22 6.04
CA GLY A 115 -7.68 -0.26 6.21
C GLY A 115 -6.34 -0.94 6.50
N ALA A 116 -6.32 -1.99 7.31
CA ALA A 116 -5.11 -2.79 7.53
C ALA A 116 -4.65 -3.46 6.23
N ASN A 117 -5.58 -4.03 5.48
CA ASN A 117 -5.27 -4.74 4.25
C ASN A 117 -4.84 -3.80 3.11
N ILE A 118 -5.39 -2.57 3.05
CA ILE A 118 -4.94 -1.50 2.13
C ILE A 118 -3.49 -1.11 2.44
N ALA A 119 -3.13 -0.95 3.74
CA ALA A 119 -1.73 -0.70 4.10
C ALA A 119 -0.80 -1.82 3.63
N LEU A 120 -1.20 -3.09 3.83
CA LEU A 120 -0.44 -4.28 3.43
C LEU A 120 -0.43 -4.52 1.90
N ALA A 121 -1.28 -3.85 1.14
CA ALA A 121 -1.23 -3.86 -0.33
C ALA A 121 -0.11 -2.97 -0.88
N CYS A 122 0.39 -2.00 -0.12
CA CYS A 122 1.57 -1.22 -0.48
C CYS A 122 2.83 -2.09 -0.47
N ASP A 123 3.89 -1.63 -1.12
CA ASP A 123 5.14 -2.40 -1.24
C ASP A 123 5.94 -2.37 0.06
N ILE A 124 5.95 -1.23 0.74
CA ILE A 124 6.66 -1.03 2.01
C ILE A 124 5.70 -0.40 3.01
N VAL A 125 5.64 -0.98 4.20
CA VAL A 125 4.84 -0.46 5.31
C VAL A 125 5.76 -0.02 6.43
N ILE A 126 5.73 1.26 6.78
CA ILE A 126 6.40 1.83 7.95
C ILE A 126 5.30 2.28 8.91
N ALA A 127 5.37 1.85 10.16
CA ALA A 127 4.34 2.13 11.15
C ALA A 127 4.92 2.87 12.37
N ALA A 128 4.14 3.81 12.89
CA ALA A 128 4.37 4.38 14.21
C ALA A 128 4.27 3.29 15.29
N ARG A 129 5.06 3.40 16.36
CA ARG A 129 5.07 2.43 17.47
C ARG A 129 3.70 2.26 18.11
N SER A 130 2.93 3.34 18.19
CA SER A 130 1.56 3.33 18.72
C SER A 130 0.53 2.69 17.79
N ALA A 131 0.90 2.44 16.51
CA ALA A 131 0.00 1.88 15.52
C ALA A 131 -0.41 0.43 15.83
N LYS A 132 -1.60 0.07 15.36
CA LYS A 132 -2.19 -1.26 15.56
C LYS A 132 -2.82 -1.74 14.26
N PHE A 133 -2.59 -3.02 13.95
CA PHE A 133 -3.23 -3.71 12.84
C PHE A 133 -4.30 -4.65 13.38
N ILE A 134 -5.54 -4.52 12.90
CA ILE A 134 -6.68 -5.27 13.44
C ILE A 134 -7.47 -5.90 12.31
N GLN A 135 -7.63 -7.21 12.31
CA GLN A 135 -8.52 -7.93 11.39
C GLN A 135 -9.92 -8.04 12.03
N SER A 136 -10.64 -6.93 12.09
CA SER A 136 -11.89 -6.78 12.86
C SER A 136 -13.10 -7.51 12.26
N PHE A 137 -12.97 -8.20 11.16
CA PHE A 137 -14.08 -8.81 10.41
C PHE A 137 -14.86 -9.84 11.20
N ALA A 138 -14.18 -10.73 11.94
CA ALA A 138 -14.82 -11.75 12.75
C ALA A 138 -15.77 -11.15 13.80
N ASN A 139 -15.49 -9.95 14.32
CA ASN A 139 -16.29 -9.26 15.32
C ASN A 139 -17.68 -8.83 14.79
N ILE A 140 -17.85 -8.83 13.47
CA ILE A 140 -19.11 -8.48 12.80
C ILE A 140 -19.59 -9.60 11.87
N GLY A 141 -19.10 -10.83 12.06
CA GLY A 141 -19.54 -12.00 11.32
C GLY A 141 -19.07 -12.06 9.86
N LEU A 142 -17.98 -11.38 9.52
CA LEU A 142 -17.43 -11.33 8.15
C LEU A 142 -16.05 -11.97 8.07
N ILE A 143 -15.58 -12.14 6.84
CA ILE A 143 -14.21 -12.59 6.52
C ILE A 143 -13.32 -11.39 6.15
N PRO A 144 -11.99 -11.45 6.31
CA PRO A 144 -11.09 -10.44 5.78
C PRO A 144 -11.26 -10.29 4.25
N ASP A 145 -11.52 -9.05 3.82
CA ASP A 145 -11.60 -8.63 2.43
C ASP A 145 -10.31 -7.87 1.99
N SER A 146 -10.37 -7.11 0.91
CA SER A 146 -9.26 -6.27 0.43
C SER A 146 -7.92 -7.02 0.33
N GLY A 147 -7.98 -8.29 -0.03
CA GLY A 147 -6.80 -9.16 -0.17
C GLY A 147 -6.23 -9.69 1.15
N GLY A 148 -6.87 -9.45 2.31
CA GLY A 148 -6.37 -9.87 3.62
C GLY A 148 -6.12 -11.38 3.72
N THR A 149 -7.06 -12.21 3.22
CA THR A 149 -6.91 -13.67 3.21
C THR A 149 -5.78 -14.16 2.30
N TRP A 150 -5.35 -13.35 1.35
CA TRP A 150 -4.25 -13.66 0.43
C TRP A 150 -2.90 -13.18 0.98
N VAL A 151 -2.83 -11.94 1.49
CA VAL A 151 -1.57 -11.30 1.87
C VAL A 151 -1.06 -11.77 3.24
N LEU A 152 -1.94 -11.89 4.23
CA LEU A 152 -1.54 -12.25 5.60
C LEU A 152 -0.78 -13.56 5.69
N PRO A 153 -1.29 -14.71 5.17
CA PRO A 153 -0.55 -15.96 5.28
C PRO A 153 0.78 -15.96 4.53
N ARG A 154 0.93 -15.12 3.51
CA ARG A 154 2.19 -14.96 2.78
C ARG A 154 3.24 -14.16 3.54
N LEU A 155 2.81 -13.18 4.32
CA LEU A 155 3.71 -12.34 5.13
C LEU A 155 4.10 -13.03 6.45
N ILE A 156 3.14 -13.62 7.17
CA ILE A 156 3.34 -14.07 8.55
C ILE A 156 3.10 -15.57 8.78
N GLY A 157 2.84 -16.31 7.72
CA GLY A 157 2.49 -17.72 7.78
C GLY A 157 1.05 -17.96 8.22
N GLN A 158 0.53 -19.16 7.89
CA GLN A 158 -0.89 -19.50 8.08
C GLN A 158 -1.34 -19.45 9.54
N ALA A 159 -0.52 -19.93 10.49
CA ALA A 159 -0.92 -19.99 11.88
C ALA A 159 -1.19 -18.59 12.49
N ARG A 160 -0.29 -17.63 12.25
CA ARG A 160 -0.46 -16.25 12.71
C ARG A 160 -1.60 -15.53 11.98
N ALA A 161 -1.73 -15.77 10.67
CA ALA A 161 -2.82 -15.20 9.87
C ALA A 161 -4.19 -15.67 10.38
N LEU A 162 -4.35 -16.97 10.66
CA LEU A 162 -5.57 -17.52 11.25
C LEU A 162 -5.82 -16.95 12.65
N GLY A 163 -4.77 -16.88 13.50
CA GLY A 163 -4.89 -16.27 14.82
C GLY A 163 -5.48 -14.88 14.75
N LEU A 164 -4.89 -13.98 13.96
CA LEU A 164 -5.38 -12.60 13.83
C LEU A 164 -6.77 -12.51 13.21
N ALA A 165 -7.03 -13.28 12.15
CA ALA A 165 -8.29 -13.20 11.40
C ALA A 165 -9.48 -13.75 12.20
N LEU A 166 -9.28 -14.82 12.99
CA LEU A 166 -10.35 -15.48 13.75
C LEU A 166 -10.60 -14.81 15.10
N THR A 167 -9.59 -14.22 15.74
CA THR A 167 -9.75 -13.56 17.03
C THR A 167 -10.10 -12.08 16.91
N GLY A 168 -9.67 -11.42 15.83
CA GLY A 168 -9.80 -9.96 15.67
C GLY A 168 -8.95 -9.16 16.68
N GLU A 169 -7.98 -9.81 17.33
CA GLU A 169 -7.09 -9.14 18.30
C GLU A 169 -6.17 -8.12 17.62
N PRO A 170 -5.90 -6.99 18.30
CA PRO A 170 -4.94 -6.00 17.79
C PRO A 170 -3.51 -6.53 17.78
N LEU A 171 -2.82 -6.39 16.67
CA LEU A 171 -1.38 -6.61 16.56
C LEU A 171 -0.66 -5.27 16.64
N LEU A 172 0.21 -5.07 17.63
CA LEU A 172 1.04 -3.87 17.77
C LEU A 172 2.10 -3.80 16.68
N ALA A 173 2.50 -2.59 16.27
CA ALA A 173 3.46 -2.37 15.19
C ALA A 173 4.82 -3.05 15.42
N GLU A 174 5.37 -3.06 16.63
CA GLU A 174 6.61 -3.77 16.96
C GLU A 174 6.50 -5.28 16.70
N LYS A 175 5.36 -5.87 17.10
CA LYS A 175 5.13 -7.29 16.87
C LYS A 175 4.85 -7.58 15.40
N ALA A 176 4.22 -6.65 14.67
CA ALA A 176 4.02 -6.75 13.23
C ALA A 176 5.35 -6.76 12.45
N GLU A 177 6.31 -5.90 12.85
CA GLU A 177 7.68 -5.93 12.31
C GLU A 177 8.40 -7.24 12.67
N ALA A 178 8.40 -7.64 13.93
CA ALA A 178 9.05 -8.87 14.38
C ALA A 178 8.48 -10.15 13.71
N TRP A 179 7.23 -10.10 13.24
CA TRP A 179 6.62 -11.19 12.49
C TRP A 179 6.87 -11.13 10.98
N GLY A 180 7.47 -10.06 10.48
CA GLY A 180 7.67 -9.82 9.05
C GLY A 180 6.40 -9.35 8.31
N MET A 181 5.37 -8.89 9.04
CA MET A 181 4.16 -8.35 8.43
C MET A 181 4.38 -6.98 7.82
N ILE A 182 5.23 -6.16 8.43
CA ILE A 182 5.61 -4.82 7.96
C ILE A 182 7.12 -4.70 7.87
N TRP A 183 7.57 -3.69 7.10
CA TRP A 183 8.98 -3.42 6.90
C TRP A 183 9.67 -2.86 8.15
N LYS A 184 9.04 -1.86 8.81
CA LYS A 184 9.68 -1.14 9.93
C LYS A 184 8.63 -0.55 10.89
N CYS A 185 8.92 -0.66 12.19
CA CYS A 185 8.27 0.08 13.26
C CYS A 185 9.24 1.16 13.76
N VAL A 186 8.74 2.39 13.94
CA VAL A 186 9.55 3.53 14.40
C VAL A 186 8.80 4.29 15.48
N ASP A 187 9.51 5.12 16.27
CA ASP A 187 8.85 6.02 17.20
C ASP A 187 7.90 6.97 16.47
N ASP A 188 6.82 7.35 17.11
CA ASP A 188 5.72 8.07 16.45
C ASP A 188 6.21 9.37 15.80
N GLU A 189 7.07 10.10 16.48
CA GLU A 189 7.68 11.35 16.01
C GLU A 189 8.67 11.14 14.85
N ALA A 190 9.24 9.95 14.74
CA ALA A 190 10.20 9.61 13.68
C ALA A 190 9.52 9.22 12.36
N LEU A 191 8.25 8.79 12.40
CA LEU A 191 7.54 8.28 11.23
C LEU A 191 7.60 9.22 10.02
N PRO A 192 7.31 10.53 10.14
CA PRO A 192 7.36 11.42 8.98
C PRO A 192 8.75 11.49 8.34
N GLY A 193 9.80 11.57 9.15
CA GLY A 193 11.19 11.66 8.68
C GLY A 193 11.67 10.39 7.98
N GLU A 194 11.34 9.23 8.52
CA GLU A 194 11.68 7.92 7.93
C GLU A 194 10.97 7.72 6.59
N VAL A 195 9.69 8.04 6.53
CA VAL A 195 8.90 7.94 5.29
C VAL A 195 9.43 8.92 4.24
N GLU A 196 9.72 10.17 4.62
CA GLU A 196 10.26 11.18 3.71
C GLU A 196 11.61 10.76 3.14
N THR A 197 12.50 10.23 3.99
CA THR A 197 13.82 9.73 3.56
C THR A 197 13.69 8.62 2.52
N LEU A 198 12.79 7.66 2.75
CA LEU A 198 12.56 6.57 1.82
C LEU A 198 11.87 7.06 0.53
N ALA A 199 10.89 7.95 0.65
CA ALA A 199 10.17 8.52 -0.50
C ALA A 199 11.13 9.28 -1.42
N ARG A 200 12.02 10.12 -0.88
CA ARG A 200 13.06 10.82 -1.65
C ARG A 200 14.01 9.85 -2.35
N ARG A 201 14.40 8.77 -1.67
CA ARG A 201 15.24 7.74 -2.28
C ARG A 201 14.56 7.11 -3.50
N PHE A 202 13.26 6.84 -3.44
CA PHE A 202 12.51 6.30 -4.58
C PHE A 202 12.25 7.36 -5.64
N ALA A 203 11.96 8.60 -5.26
CA ALA A 203 11.74 9.70 -6.20
C ALA A 203 12.97 9.99 -7.08
N THR A 204 14.17 9.75 -6.56
CA THR A 204 15.43 9.89 -7.31
C THR A 204 16.00 8.56 -7.83
N GLY A 205 15.30 7.46 -7.61
CA GLY A 205 15.74 6.11 -7.97
C GLY A 205 15.38 5.72 -9.42
N PRO A 206 15.79 4.53 -9.90
CA PRO A 206 15.49 4.01 -11.24
C PRO A 206 14.05 3.42 -11.25
N THR A 207 13.04 4.25 -11.43
CA THR A 207 11.61 3.88 -11.25
C THR A 207 11.19 2.65 -12.03
N ARG A 208 11.62 2.52 -13.31
CA ARG A 208 11.31 1.32 -14.12
C ARG A 208 11.90 0.05 -13.51
N GLY A 209 13.14 0.10 -13.05
CA GLY A 209 13.78 -1.02 -12.37
C GLY A 209 13.07 -1.42 -11.10
N LEU A 210 12.70 -0.43 -10.25
CA LEU A 210 11.93 -0.66 -9.03
C LEU A 210 10.54 -1.25 -9.33
N ALA A 211 9.85 -0.75 -10.36
CA ALA A 211 8.55 -1.27 -10.79
C ALA A 211 8.64 -2.72 -11.27
N ARG A 212 9.66 -3.05 -12.08
CA ARG A 212 9.87 -4.44 -12.54
C ARG A 212 10.21 -5.37 -11.38
N THR A 213 11.05 -4.93 -10.45
CA THR A 213 11.38 -5.70 -9.24
C THR A 213 10.12 -6.06 -8.44
N LYS A 214 9.24 -5.09 -8.15
CA LYS A 214 8.01 -5.38 -7.40
C LYS A 214 7.07 -6.31 -8.17
N GLN A 215 6.95 -6.16 -9.49
CA GLN A 215 6.11 -7.02 -10.33
C GLN A 215 6.56 -8.48 -10.27
N LEU A 216 7.86 -8.74 -10.43
CA LEU A 216 8.42 -10.09 -10.41
C LEU A 216 8.29 -10.73 -9.02
N ILE A 217 8.68 -10.02 -7.95
CA ILE A 217 8.55 -10.53 -6.58
C ILE A 217 7.08 -10.90 -6.26
N ARG A 218 6.11 -10.09 -6.68
CA ARG A 218 4.68 -10.38 -6.45
C ARG A 218 4.17 -11.55 -7.29
N ALA A 219 4.70 -11.74 -8.51
CA ALA A 219 4.33 -12.83 -9.41
C ALA A 219 4.96 -14.17 -9.01
N ALA A 220 6.17 -14.16 -8.43
CA ALA A 220 6.99 -15.33 -8.16
C ALA A 220 6.26 -16.43 -7.37
N SER A 221 5.40 -16.05 -6.40
CA SER A 221 4.65 -17.03 -5.58
C SER A 221 3.61 -17.87 -6.35
N LEU A 222 3.36 -17.53 -7.61
CA LEU A 222 2.38 -18.19 -8.49
C LEU A 222 3.05 -18.93 -9.66
N LYS A 223 4.39 -18.99 -9.70
CA LYS A 223 5.18 -19.50 -10.81
C LYS A 223 6.19 -20.54 -10.36
N SER A 224 6.65 -21.38 -11.30
CA SER A 224 7.83 -22.20 -11.12
C SER A 224 9.10 -21.36 -11.17
N LEU A 225 10.22 -21.89 -10.67
CA LEU A 225 11.51 -21.23 -10.76
C LEU A 225 11.92 -20.93 -12.23
N ASP A 226 11.69 -21.88 -13.14
CA ASP A 226 12.07 -21.73 -14.54
C ASP A 226 11.27 -20.60 -15.22
N GLU A 227 9.94 -20.52 -14.95
CA GLU A 227 9.12 -19.42 -15.44
C GLU A 227 9.57 -18.07 -14.88
N GLU A 228 9.98 -18.01 -13.62
CA GLU A 228 10.44 -16.77 -12.99
C GLU A 228 11.81 -16.35 -13.57
N LEU A 229 12.74 -17.28 -13.78
CA LEU A 229 14.04 -17.00 -14.41
C LEU A 229 13.86 -16.47 -15.85
N ASP A 230 12.89 -16.96 -16.60
CA ASP A 230 12.56 -16.45 -17.92
C ASP A 230 12.05 -14.99 -17.87
N LEU A 231 11.21 -14.65 -16.89
CA LEU A 231 10.74 -13.29 -16.67
C LEU A 231 11.87 -12.34 -16.21
N GLU A 232 12.76 -12.81 -15.33
CA GLU A 232 13.94 -12.05 -14.92
C GLU A 232 14.85 -11.76 -16.13
N ARG A 233 15.11 -12.76 -16.97
CA ARG A 233 15.87 -12.57 -18.23
C ARG A 233 15.24 -11.49 -19.09
N ASP A 234 13.93 -11.53 -19.28
CA ASP A 234 13.23 -10.59 -20.16
C ASP A 234 13.20 -9.18 -19.56
N ALA A 235 13.00 -9.06 -18.23
CA ALA A 235 13.11 -7.79 -17.52
C ALA A 235 14.54 -7.21 -17.59
N MET A 236 15.57 -8.05 -17.40
CA MET A 236 16.98 -7.62 -17.53
C MET A 236 17.30 -7.18 -18.94
N ARG A 237 16.77 -7.87 -19.97
CA ARG A 237 16.91 -7.44 -21.37
C ARG A 237 16.29 -6.07 -21.60
N GLU A 238 15.06 -5.86 -21.13
CA GLU A 238 14.37 -4.57 -21.25
C GLU A 238 15.15 -3.46 -20.56
N LEU A 239 15.50 -3.66 -19.29
CA LEU A 239 16.16 -2.66 -18.46
C LEU A 239 17.60 -2.38 -18.88
N GLY A 240 18.29 -3.37 -19.46
CA GLY A 240 19.64 -3.22 -19.99
C GLY A 240 19.77 -2.19 -21.13
N PHE A 241 18.68 -1.88 -21.80
CA PHE A 241 18.64 -0.81 -22.82
C PHE A 241 18.13 0.53 -22.28
N SER A 242 17.81 0.62 -20.98
CA SER A 242 17.28 1.85 -20.37
C SER A 242 18.37 2.90 -20.18
N HIS A 243 17.93 4.18 -20.20
CA HIS A 243 18.80 5.30 -19.84
C HIS A 243 19.36 5.13 -18.40
N ASP A 244 18.53 4.71 -17.47
CA ASP A 244 18.92 4.59 -16.07
C ASP A 244 19.99 3.50 -15.83
N TYR A 245 19.98 2.40 -16.61
CA TYR A 245 21.06 1.41 -16.55
C TYR A 245 22.39 2.01 -17.02
N GLN A 246 22.38 2.73 -18.15
CA GLN A 246 23.59 3.37 -18.70
C GLN A 246 24.14 4.42 -17.72
N GLU A 247 23.27 5.26 -17.17
CA GLU A 247 23.62 6.25 -16.15
C GLU A 247 24.18 5.59 -14.88
N GLY A 248 23.53 4.52 -14.41
CA GLY A 248 23.99 3.77 -13.24
C GLY A 248 25.39 3.22 -13.40
N VAL A 249 25.70 2.62 -14.55
CA VAL A 249 27.04 2.12 -14.88
C VAL A 249 28.05 3.27 -14.96
N ALA A 250 27.71 4.35 -15.67
CA ALA A 250 28.60 5.51 -15.82
C ALA A 250 28.91 6.17 -14.46
N ALA A 251 27.88 6.34 -13.63
CA ALA A 251 28.02 6.90 -12.29
C ALA A 251 28.90 6.02 -11.38
N PHE A 252 28.70 4.70 -11.43
CA PHE A 252 29.50 3.74 -10.67
C PHE A 252 30.98 3.81 -11.07
N MET A 253 31.28 3.79 -12.38
CA MET A 253 32.66 3.90 -12.87
C MET A 253 33.32 5.24 -12.51
N ALA A 254 32.52 6.32 -12.52
CA ALA A 254 32.98 7.66 -12.17
C ALA A 254 32.99 7.93 -10.65
N LYS A 255 32.57 6.98 -9.81
CA LYS A 255 32.44 7.11 -8.33
C LYS A 255 31.62 8.34 -7.91
N ARG A 256 30.53 8.61 -8.63
CA ARG A 256 29.56 9.68 -8.32
C ARG A 256 28.17 9.10 -8.09
N SER A 257 27.29 9.90 -7.51
CA SER A 257 25.86 9.53 -7.42
C SER A 257 25.23 9.54 -8.80
N PRO A 258 24.36 8.55 -9.12
CA PRO A 258 23.63 8.52 -10.37
C PRO A 258 22.49 9.56 -10.39
N ALA A 259 22.15 10.05 -11.58
CA ALA A 259 21.03 10.96 -11.83
C ALA A 259 19.94 10.24 -12.64
N PHE A 260 19.20 9.34 -11.97
CA PHE A 260 18.16 8.55 -12.61
C PHE A 260 16.96 9.38 -13.05
N THR A 261 16.46 9.09 -14.25
CA THR A 261 15.30 9.75 -14.83
C THR A 261 14.03 8.90 -14.79
N GLY A 262 14.13 7.62 -14.42
CA GLY A 262 13.03 6.66 -14.42
C GLY A 262 12.74 6.03 -15.78
N ARG A 263 13.62 6.20 -16.76
CA ARG A 263 13.44 5.80 -18.18
C ARG A 263 14.46 4.81 -18.66
#